data_37d2710ed322d12d4dee04960b046c84
#
_entry.id   37d2710ed322d12d4dee04960b046c84
#
_cell.length_a   1.000
_cell.length_b   1.000
_cell.length_c   1.000
_cell.angle_alpha   90.00
_cell.angle_beta   90.00
_cell.angle_gamma   90.00
#
_symmetry.space_group_name_H-M   'P 1'
#
loop_
_entity.id
_entity.type
_entity.pdbx_description
1 polymer ?
#
loop_
_entity_poly.entity_id
_entity_poly.type
_entity_poly.pdbx_seq_one_letter_code
_entity_poly.pdbx_strand_id
1 'polypeptide(L)'
;MGKNFLNDFGLPAGAKFVCFTIRDSAYLDRHKANENFPSRSWKYHNYRDGDIDKYVLAAEELARRGYYILRMGVKVLKPLKSSNPKIIDYVNSAIRSSFMDIYLGAKCNFCISTATGFDDIPGIFRKPIAYSSLTPFGLTINHDEKSLILAKHHINKKFKRRLTVSEIFLSNVALCIKS
;
A
#
# COMPACT_ATOMS: atom_id res chain seq x y z
N MET A 1 -25.12 7.25 -1.49
CA MET A 1 -24.09 7.45 -0.45
C MET A 1 -22.70 7.70 -1.03
N GLY A 2 -22.02 6.74 -1.66
CA GLY A 2 -20.62 6.91 -2.06
C GLY A 2 -20.32 8.01 -3.09
N LYS A 3 -21.23 8.31 -4.04
CA LYS A 3 -20.99 9.38 -5.04
C LYS A 3 -21.05 10.78 -4.43
N ASN A 4 -22.00 11.04 -3.53
CA ASN A 4 -22.08 12.33 -2.84
C ASN A 4 -20.86 12.56 -1.97
N PHE A 5 -20.37 11.52 -1.30
CA PHE A 5 -19.16 11.55 -0.51
C PHE A 5 -17.91 11.94 -1.33
N LEU A 6 -17.74 11.44 -2.56
CA LEU A 6 -16.61 11.82 -3.40
C LEU A 6 -16.64 13.32 -3.74
N ASN A 7 -17.82 13.88 -3.99
CA ASN A 7 -17.99 15.31 -4.21
C ASN A 7 -17.64 16.12 -2.96
N ASP A 8 -18.13 15.70 -1.78
CA ASP A 8 -17.84 16.33 -0.50
C ASP A 8 -16.34 16.27 -0.15
N PHE A 9 -15.64 15.27 -0.69
CA PHE A 9 -14.21 15.08 -0.54
C PHE A 9 -13.37 15.81 -1.58
N GLY A 10 -14.00 16.60 -2.44
CA GLY A 10 -13.30 17.36 -3.48
C GLY A 10 -12.88 16.55 -4.70
N LEU A 11 -13.40 15.31 -4.86
CA LEU A 11 -13.24 14.56 -6.09
C LEU A 11 -14.42 14.87 -7.04
N PRO A 12 -14.16 15.49 -8.19
CA PRO A 12 -15.22 15.73 -9.18
C PRO A 12 -15.89 14.43 -9.66
N ALA A 13 -17.14 14.54 -10.05
CA ALA A 13 -17.85 13.39 -10.64
C ALA A 13 -17.07 12.84 -11.83
N GLY A 14 -16.82 11.53 -11.84
CA GLY A 14 -16.03 10.88 -12.88
C GLY A 14 -14.52 11.03 -12.75
N ALA A 15 -14.01 11.64 -11.70
CA ALA A 15 -12.57 11.75 -11.46
C ALA A 15 -11.92 10.37 -11.42
N LYS A 16 -10.79 10.25 -12.13
CA LYS A 16 -9.92 9.07 -12.03
C LYS A 16 -9.07 9.17 -10.77
N PHE A 17 -9.03 8.09 -9.99
CA PHE A 17 -8.20 8.09 -8.78
C PHE A 17 -7.49 6.76 -8.53
N VAL A 18 -6.40 6.85 -7.78
CA VAL A 18 -5.51 5.76 -7.43
C VAL A 18 -5.43 5.66 -5.90
N CYS A 19 -5.55 4.45 -5.39
CA CYS A 19 -5.33 4.16 -3.98
C CYS A 19 -3.84 3.89 -3.71
N PHE A 20 -3.24 4.63 -2.76
CA PHE A 20 -1.89 4.39 -2.26
C PHE A 20 -1.95 3.75 -0.90
N THR A 21 -1.46 2.53 -0.78
CA THR A 21 -1.36 1.83 0.51
C THR A 21 0.08 1.42 0.78
N ILE A 22 0.79 2.28 1.49
CA ILE A 22 2.19 2.10 1.83
C ILE A 22 2.26 1.69 3.30
N ARG A 23 2.70 0.45 3.52
CA ARG A 23 2.78 -0.15 4.85
C ARG A 23 3.83 0.56 5.69
N ASP A 24 3.47 0.80 6.93
CA ASP A 24 4.38 1.13 8.03
C ASP A 24 3.97 0.36 9.30
N SER A 25 4.76 0.44 10.38
CA SER A 25 4.51 -0.33 11.59
C SER A 25 3.33 0.18 12.42
N ALA A 26 2.83 1.40 12.19
CA ALA A 26 1.86 2.06 13.06
C ALA A 26 0.57 1.24 13.26
N TYR A 27 0.11 0.53 12.23
CA TYR A 27 -1.11 -0.28 12.35
C TYR A 27 -0.91 -1.44 13.34
N LEU A 28 0.17 -2.20 13.20
CA LEU A 28 0.43 -3.34 14.06
C LEU A 28 0.78 -2.92 15.48
N ASP A 29 1.52 -1.82 15.64
CA ASP A 29 1.97 -1.33 16.94
C ASP A 29 0.87 -0.64 17.74
N ARG A 30 -0.14 -0.06 17.07
CA ARG A 30 -1.13 0.85 17.70
C ARG A 30 -2.59 0.48 17.48
N HIS A 31 -2.87 -0.63 16.80
CA HIS A 31 -4.26 -1.03 16.55
C HIS A 31 -4.83 -1.73 17.79
N LYS A 32 -6.04 -1.33 18.22
CA LYS A 32 -6.71 -1.87 19.42
C LYS A 32 -6.83 -3.39 19.44
N ALA A 33 -7.02 -4.03 18.28
CA ALA A 33 -7.07 -5.49 18.19
C ALA A 33 -5.77 -6.18 18.66
N ASN A 34 -4.65 -5.44 18.68
CA ASN A 34 -3.35 -5.94 19.13
C ASN A 34 -3.07 -5.63 20.61
N GLU A 35 -3.90 -4.78 21.24
CA GLU A 35 -3.81 -4.48 22.68
C GLU A 35 -4.06 -5.73 23.54
N ASN A 36 -4.83 -6.70 23.03
CA ASN A 36 -5.06 -8.00 23.70
C ASN A 36 -3.82 -8.92 23.70
N PHE A 37 -2.76 -8.56 22.98
CA PHE A 37 -1.50 -9.32 22.92
C PHE A 37 -0.30 -8.40 23.16
N PRO A 38 -0.22 -7.70 24.32
CA PRO A 38 0.81 -6.70 24.59
C PRO A 38 2.24 -7.27 24.61
N SER A 39 2.40 -8.56 24.85
CA SER A 39 3.69 -9.25 24.83
C SER A 39 4.19 -9.58 23.43
N ARG A 40 3.34 -9.45 22.39
CA ARG A 40 3.70 -9.82 21.02
C ARG A 40 4.40 -8.65 20.32
N SER A 41 5.69 -8.78 20.10
CA SER A 41 6.42 -7.83 19.25
C SER A 41 6.13 -8.12 17.77
N TRP A 42 5.68 -7.09 17.04
CA TRP A 42 5.43 -7.16 15.61
C TRP A 42 6.63 -6.66 14.78
N LYS A 43 7.74 -6.34 15.43
CA LYS A 43 8.96 -5.77 14.80
C LYS A 43 9.53 -6.67 13.69
N TYR A 44 9.32 -7.98 13.80
CA TYR A 44 9.76 -8.93 12.76
C TYR A 44 9.07 -8.73 11.40
N HIS A 45 8.02 -7.93 11.34
CA HIS A 45 7.37 -7.55 10.08
C HIS A 45 7.92 -6.25 9.48
N ASN A 46 8.77 -5.48 10.19
CA ASN A 46 9.19 -4.15 9.76
C ASN A 46 10.08 -4.17 8.50
N TYR A 47 10.66 -5.31 8.15
CA TYR A 47 11.35 -5.47 6.87
C TYR A 47 10.45 -5.24 5.65
N ARG A 48 9.12 -5.31 5.83
CA ARG A 48 8.10 -5.03 4.81
C ARG A 48 7.76 -3.55 4.69
N ASP A 49 8.14 -2.72 5.66
CA ASP A 49 7.73 -1.32 5.70
C ASP A 49 8.28 -0.52 4.51
N GLY A 50 7.44 0.37 4.04
CA GLY A 50 7.76 1.39 3.07
C GLY A 50 7.89 2.76 3.74
N ASP A 51 8.56 3.68 3.08
CA ASP A 51 8.63 5.07 3.50
C ASP A 51 7.79 5.93 2.55
N ILE A 52 6.69 6.50 3.08
CA ILE A 52 5.73 7.26 2.27
C ILE A 52 6.39 8.44 1.53
N ASP A 53 7.43 9.04 2.08
CA ASP A 53 8.11 10.17 1.44
C ASP A 53 8.75 9.78 0.10
N LYS A 54 9.14 8.53 -0.07
CA LYS A 54 9.69 8.00 -1.33
C LYS A 54 8.65 7.84 -2.43
N TYR A 55 7.37 7.94 -2.09
CA TYR A 55 6.25 7.80 -3.02
C TYR A 55 5.67 9.15 -3.47
N VAL A 56 6.14 10.26 -2.89
CA VAL A 56 5.66 11.60 -3.24
C VAL A 56 5.87 11.89 -4.72
N LEU A 57 7.04 11.58 -5.29
CA LEU A 57 7.31 11.80 -6.71
C LEU A 57 6.35 11.01 -7.62
N ALA A 58 6.03 9.77 -7.26
CA ALA A 58 5.07 8.97 -8.01
C ALA A 58 3.65 9.55 -7.89
N ALA A 59 3.27 10.05 -6.71
CA ALA A 59 1.99 10.71 -6.50
C ALA A 59 1.87 11.98 -7.34
N GLU A 60 2.89 12.83 -7.36
CA GLU A 60 2.93 14.06 -8.15
C GLU A 60 2.86 13.77 -9.66
N GLU A 61 3.58 12.76 -10.15
CA GLU A 61 3.54 12.38 -11.56
C GLU A 61 2.15 11.86 -11.96
N LEU A 62 1.49 11.08 -11.12
CA LEU A 62 0.13 10.61 -11.37
C LEU A 62 -0.87 11.78 -11.31
N ALA A 63 -0.70 12.72 -10.41
CA ALA A 63 -1.51 13.94 -10.34
C ALA A 63 -1.37 14.79 -11.60
N ARG A 64 -0.14 14.90 -12.14
CA ARG A 64 0.15 15.55 -13.42
C ARG A 64 -0.55 14.85 -14.58
N ARG A 65 -0.69 13.52 -14.53
CA ARG A 65 -1.45 12.71 -15.52
C ARG A 65 -2.96 12.77 -15.32
N GLY A 66 -3.46 13.54 -14.37
CA GLY A 66 -4.88 13.78 -14.16
C GLY A 66 -5.56 12.84 -13.17
N TYR A 67 -4.81 12.01 -12.44
CA TYR A 67 -5.36 11.20 -11.36
C TYR A 67 -5.43 11.97 -10.05
N TYR A 68 -6.41 11.62 -9.22
CA TYR A 68 -6.38 11.91 -7.80
C TYR A 68 -5.69 10.76 -7.07
N ILE A 69 -4.90 11.07 -6.06
CA ILE A 69 -4.18 10.09 -5.26
C ILE A 69 -4.76 10.09 -3.85
N LEU A 70 -5.25 8.95 -3.41
CA LEU A 70 -5.82 8.77 -2.08
C LEU A 70 -4.88 7.88 -1.26
N ARG A 71 -4.22 8.42 -0.24
CA ARG A 71 -3.47 7.60 0.68
C ARG A 71 -4.39 6.86 1.62
N MET A 72 -4.42 5.55 1.48
CA MET A 72 -5.25 4.64 2.27
C MET A 72 -4.53 4.19 3.56
N GLY A 73 -5.30 3.68 4.50
CA GLY A 73 -4.81 3.12 5.75
C GLY A 73 -5.76 3.38 6.91
N VAL A 74 -5.44 2.80 8.07
CA VAL A 74 -6.20 3.02 9.33
C VAL A 74 -5.39 3.85 10.30
N LYS A 75 -4.11 3.53 10.45
CA LYS A 75 -3.11 4.24 11.26
C LYS A 75 -1.79 4.27 10.52
N VAL A 76 -1.10 5.39 10.60
CA VAL A 76 0.16 5.64 9.91
C VAL A 76 1.13 6.39 10.80
N LEU A 77 2.43 6.22 10.55
CA LEU A 77 3.48 6.89 11.30
C LEU A 77 3.56 8.37 10.97
N LYS A 78 3.43 8.71 9.69
CA LYS A 78 3.55 10.08 9.20
C LYS A 78 2.59 10.35 8.05
N PRO A 79 2.11 11.61 7.88
CA PRO A 79 1.22 11.97 6.78
C PRO A 79 1.93 11.95 5.43
N LEU A 80 1.16 11.80 4.36
CA LEU A 80 1.61 12.10 3.00
C LEU A 80 1.59 13.61 2.80
N LYS A 81 2.76 14.23 2.65
CA LYS A 81 2.90 15.67 2.51
C LYS A 81 3.04 16.07 1.04
N SER A 82 2.06 16.82 0.56
CA SER A 82 2.09 17.48 -0.75
C SER A 82 1.23 18.73 -0.71
N SER A 83 1.57 19.74 -1.49
CA SER A 83 0.73 20.92 -1.71
C SER A 83 -0.24 20.75 -2.89
N ASN A 84 -0.17 19.64 -3.61
CA ASN A 84 -1.01 19.34 -4.75
C ASN A 84 -2.42 18.94 -4.31
N PRO A 85 -3.48 19.68 -4.68
CA PRO A 85 -4.85 19.40 -4.22
C PRO A 85 -5.40 18.04 -4.71
N LYS A 86 -4.77 17.39 -5.68
CA LYS A 86 -5.13 16.05 -6.13
C LYS A 86 -4.52 14.95 -5.28
N ILE A 87 -3.60 15.26 -4.38
CA ILE A 87 -2.95 14.30 -3.49
C ILE A 87 -3.56 14.44 -2.10
N ILE A 88 -4.34 13.45 -1.70
CA ILE A 88 -5.20 13.48 -0.53
C ILE A 88 -4.76 12.44 0.48
N ASP A 89 -4.40 12.88 1.68
CA ASP A 89 -4.05 12.02 2.79
C ASP A 89 -5.31 11.50 3.51
N TYR A 90 -6.08 10.66 2.80
CA TYR A 90 -7.38 10.15 3.24
C TYR A 90 -7.32 9.46 4.61
N VAL A 91 -6.24 8.73 4.91
CA VAL A 91 -6.08 8.02 6.20
C VAL A 91 -6.20 8.95 7.40
N ASN A 92 -5.77 10.21 7.28
CA ASN A 92 -5.81 11.22 8.34
C ASN A 92 -7.03 12.15 8.23
N SER A 93 -7.96 11.89 7.33
CA SER A 93 -9.16 12.70 7.18
C SER A 93 -10.24 12.34 8.21
N ALA A 94 -11.02 13.33 8.65
CA ALA A 94 -12.15 13.15 9.59
C ALA A 94 -13.28 12.29 9.03
N ILE A 95 -13.35 12.13 7.71
CA ILE A 95 -14.43 11.42 7.00
C ILE A 95 -14.07 9.97 6.65
N ARG A 96 -12.87 9.51 7.08
CA ARG A 96 -12.49 8.12 6.89
C ARG A 96 -13.46 7.18 7.60
N SER A 97 -13.91 6.14 6.91
CA SER A 97 -14.73 5.07 7.48
C SER A 97 -14.42 3.73 6.81
N SER A 98 -14.72 2.62 7.48
CA SER A 98 -14.53 1.28 6.93
C SER A 98 -15.34 1.05 5.66
N PHE A 99 -16.55 1.61 5.57
CA PHE A 99 -17.34 1.57 4.34
C PHE A 99 -16.63 2.29 3.19
N MET A 100 -16.07 3.46 3.45
CA MET A 100 -15.36 4.22 2.43
C MET A 100 -14.04 3.59 2.03
N ASP A 101 -13.34 2.91 2.94
CA ASP A 101 -12.16 2.12 2.59
C ASP A 101 -12.51 1.07 1.51
N ILE A 102 -13.62 0.32 1.71
CA ILE A 102 -14.10 -0.66 0.74
C ILE A 102 -14.56 0.01 -0.55
N TYR A 103 -15.34 1.08 -0.46
CA TYR A 103 -15.86 1.78 -1.62
C TYR A 103 -14.74 2.35 -2.51
N LEU A 104 -13.75 3.00 -1.91
CA LEU A 104 -12.61 3.55 -2.62
C LEU A 104 -11.75 2.46 -3.26
N GLY A 105 -11.44 1.38 -2.54
CA GLY A 105 -10.73 0.23 -3.10
C GLY A 105 -11.46 -0.41 -4.28
N ALA A 106 -12.80 -0.51 -4.19
CA ALA A 106 -13.62 -1.08 -5.26
C ALA A 106 -13.74 -0.18 -6.50
N LYS A 107 -13.61 1.14 -6.33
CA LYS A 107 -13.83 2.12 -7.41
C LYS A 107 -12.55 2.76 -7.95
N CYS A 108 -11.39 2.53 -7.35
CA CYS A 108 -10.14 3.05 -7.86
C CYS A 108 -9.85 2.56 -9.29
N ASN A 109 -9.06 3.31 -10.03
CA ASN A 109 -8.57 2.89 -11.33
C ASN A 109 -7.53 1.78 -11.21
N PHE A 110 -6.66 1.91 -10.22
CA PHE A 110 -5.69 0.90 -9.79
C PHE A 110 -5.20 1.24 -8.37
N CYS A 111 -4.43 0.33 -7.78
CA CYS A 111 -3.83 0.52 -6.47
C CYS A 111 -2.31 0.45 -6.58
N ILE A 112 -1.58 1.28 -5.82
CA ILE A 112 -0.15 1.13 -5.57
C ILE A 112 0.01 0.67 -4.13
N SER A 113 0.66 -0.47 -3.93
CA SER A 113 0.77 -1.11 -2.64
C SER A 113 2.16 -1.65 -2.35
N THR A 114 2.49 -1.71 -1.06
CA THR A 114 3.65 -2.45 -0.54
C THR A 114 3.25 -3.78 0.12
N ALA A 115 2.18 -4.39 -0.35
CA ALA A 115 1.55 -5.59 0.19
C ALA A 115 0.98 -5.40 1.61
N THR A 116 -0.25 -4.94 1.67
CA THR A 116 -1.01 -4.72 2.91
C THR A 116 -2.34 -5.47 2.86
N GLY A 117 -3.03 -5.60 3.98
CA GLY A 117 -4.37 -6.19 3.99
C GLY A 117 -5.42 -5.39 3.21
N PHE A 118 -5.16 -4.12 2.89
CA PHE A 118 -6.05 -3.33 2.04
C PHE A 118 -6.12 -3.85 0.60
N ASP A 119 -5.07 -4.50 0.13
CA ASP A 119 -4.94 -4.97 -1.26
C ASP A 119 -6.01 -5.98 -1.65
N ASP A 120 -6.54 -6.71 -0.67
CA ASP A 120 -7.61 -7.68 -0.89
C ASP A 120 -8.86 -6.99 -1.46
N ILE A 121 -9.13 -5.74 -1.06
CA ILE A 121 -10.29 -5.00 -1.54
C ILE A 121 -10.19 -4.73 -3.05
N PRO A 122 -9.20 -3.98 -3.57
CA PRO A 122 -9.06 -3.81 -5.02
C PRO A 122 -8.90 -5.15 -5.75
N GLY A 123 -8.24 -6.15 -5.16
CA GLY A 123 -8.09 -7.48 -5.72
C GLY A 123 -9.43 -8.18 -5.96
N ILE A 124 -10.34 -8.21 -4.99
CA ILE A 124 -11.70 -8.77 -5.10
C ILE A 124 -12.47 -8.08 -6.23
N PHE A 125 -12.32 -6.77 -6.38
CA PHE A 125 -12.99 -5.98 -7.42
C PHE A 125 -12.23 -5.92 -8.74
N ARG A 126 -11.23 -6.82 -8.95
CA ARG A 126 -10.45 -6.94 -10.20
C ARG A 126 -9.82 -5.62 -10.65
N LYS A 127 -9.32 -4.85 -9.69
CA LYS A 127 -8.56 -3.64 -9.97
C LYS A 127 -7.08 -4.00 -10.07
N PRO A 128 -6.35 -3.48 -11.08
CA PRO A 128 -4.91 -3.70 -11.18
C PRO A 128 -4.18 -3.20 -9.94
N ILE A 129 -3.16 -3.93 -9.50
CA ILE A 129 -2.33 -3.53 -8.36
C ILE A 129 -0.88 -3.45 -8.82
N ALA A 130 -0.26 -2.29 -8.60
CA ALA A 130 1.18 -2.13 -8.74
C ALA A 130 1.84 -2.35 -7.38
N TYR A 131 2.34 -3.56 -7.15
CA TYR A 131 3.11 -3.88 -5.96
C TYR A 131 4.50 -3.26 -6.06
N SER A 132 4.83 -2.40 -5.12
CA SER A 132 6.13 -1.75 -5.00
C SER A 132 6.82 -2.21 -3.73
N SER A 133 8.11 -2.52 -3.83
CA SER A 133 8.89 -3.00 -2.68
C SER A 133 8.30 -4.27 -2.05
N LEU A 134 7.76 -5.16 -2.87
CA LEU A 134 7.13 -6.40 -2.42
C LEU A 134 8.13 -7.32 -1.72
N THR A 135 7.74 -7.83 -0.54
CA THR A 135 8.47 -8.86 0.22
C THR A 135 7.55 -9.46 1.29
N PRO A 136 7.57 -10.77 1.54
CA PRO A 136 8.27 -11.82 0.79
C PRO A 136 7.64 -12.05 -0.58
N PHE A 137 8.49 -12.37 -1.56
CA PHE A 137 8.09 -12.46 -2.97
C PHE A 137 7.07 -13.58 -3.24
N GLY A 138 7.22 -14.70 -2.56
CA GLY A 138 6.39 -15.89 -2.79
C GLY A 138 4.99 -15.85 -2.16
N LEU A 139 4.64 -14.79 -1.42
CA LEU A 139 3.28 -14.61 -0.86
C LEU A 139 2.38 -13.72 -1.71
N THR A 140 2.82 -13.36 -2.90
CA THR A 140 2.03 -12.49 -3.78
C THR A 140 0.91 -13.27 -4.45
N ILE A 141 -0.31 -12.77 -4.28
CA ILE A 141 -1.46 -13.23 -5.03
C ILE A 141 -1.77 -12.18 -6.09
N ASN A 142 -1.76 -12.59 -7.35
CA ASN A 142 -2.14 -11.73 -8.47
C ASN A 142 -3.55 -12.09 -8.95
N HIS A 143 -4.46 -11.13 -8.92
CA HIS A 143 -5.85 -11.29 -9.33
C HIS A 143 -6.17 -10.66 -10.70
N ASP A 144 -5.20 -9.97 -11.31
CA ASP A 144 -5.40 -9.25 -12.57
C ASP A 144 -4.10 -9.25 -13.39
N GLU A 145 -4.21 -9.59 -14.68
CA GLU A 145 -3.07 -9.65 -15.61
C GLU A 145 -2.35 -8.30 -15.80
N LYS A 146 -3.04 -7.19 -15.53
CA LYS A 146 -2.48 -5.83 -15.60
C LYS A 146 -1.75 -5.41 -14.33
N SER A 147 -1.70 -6.28 -13.32
CA SER A 147 -0.94 -6.00 -12.11
C SER A 147 0.57 -6.06 -12.36
N LEU A 148 1.32 -5.22 -11.65
CA LEU A 148 2.77 -5.11 -11.76
C LEU A 148 3.42 -5.44 -10.43
N ILE A 149 4.60 -6.06 -10.47
CA ILE A 149 5.35 -6.43 -9.27
C ILE A 149 6.77 -5.90 -9.36
N LEU A 150 7.14 -5.05 -8.40
CA LEU A 150 8.50 -4.61 -8.13
C LEU A 150 8.92 -5.11 -6.74
N ALA A 151 9.73 -6.15 -6.70
CA ALA A 151 10.20 -6.72 -5.44
C ALA A 151 11.26 -5.83 -4.75
N LYS A 152 11.33 -5.92 -3.42
CA LYS A 152 12.49 -5.41 -2.69
C LYS A 152 13.77 -6.13 -3.12
N HIS A 153 14.86 -5.40 -3.13
CA HIS A 153 16.17 -6.01 -3.37
C HIS A 153 16.55 -6.90 -2.18
N HIS A 154 16.85 -8.16 -2.46
CA HIS A 154 17.42 -9.08 -1.50
C HIS A 154 18.94 -9.04 -1.63
N ILE A 155 19.63 -8.78 -0.53
CA ILE A 155 21.09 -8.62 -0.51
C ILE A 155 21.71 -9.85 0.16
N ASN A 156 22.62 -10.51 -0.55
CA ASN A 156 23.50 -11.49 0.07
C ASN A 156 24.54 -10.78 0.90
N LYS A 157 24.47 -10.93 2.22
CA LYS A 157 25.40 -10.24 3.15
C LYS A 157 26.83 -10.71 3.00
N LYS A 158 27.06 -11.99 2.69
CA LYS A 158 28.40 -12.57 2.53
C LYS A 158 29.09 -12.03 1.29
N PHE A 159 28.37 -11.97 0.17
CA PHE A 159 28.93 -11.56 -1.12
C PHE A 159 28.66 -10.08 -1.46
N LYS A 160 27.94 -9.35 -0.58
CA LYS A 160 27.60 -7.92 -0.72
C LYS A 160 26.97 -7.56 -2.09
N ARG A 161 26.21 -8.49 -2.67
CA ARG A 161 25.52 -8.29 -3.95
C ARG A 161 24.04 -8.60 -3.84
N ARG A 162 23.26 -8.12 -4.81
CA ARG A 162 21.85 -8.48 -4.96
C ARG A 162 21.73 -9.94 -5.35
N LEU A 163 20.70 -10.60 -4.81
CA LEU A 163 20.28 -11.91 -5.27
C LEU A 163 19.50 -11.78 -6.59
N THR A 164 19.68 -12.71 -7.48
CA THR A 164 18.81 -12.92 -8.63
C THR A 164 17.48 -13.51 -8.19
N VAL A 165 16.46 -13.43 -9.07
CA VAL A 165 15.14 -14.04 -8.80
C VAL A 165 15.27 -15.55 -8.57
N SER A 166 16.07 -16.24 -9.39
CA SER A 166 16.33 -17.68 -9.22
C SER A 166 16.95 -18.00 -7.86
N GLU A 167 17.95 -17.24 -7.41
CA GLU A 167 18.57 -17.44 -6.10
C GLU A 167 17.57 -17.21 -4.95
N ILE A 168 16.67 -16.23 -5.09
CA ILE A 168 15.63 -15.98 -4.08
C ILE A 168 14.72 -17.22 -3.92
N PHE A 169 14.29 -17.81 -5.01
CA PHE A 169 13.42 -18.99 -4.98
C PHE A 169 14.17 -20.25 -4.51
N LEU A 170 15.38 -20.48 -4.99
CA LEU A 170 16.18 -21.65 -4.61
C LEU A 170 16.64 -21.63 -3.15
N SER A 171 16.82 -20.45 -2.56
CA SER A 171 17.25 -20.31 -1.15
C SER A 171 16.09 -20.26 -0.14
N ASN A 172 14.85 -20.51 -0.56
CA ASN A 172 13.63 -20.37 0.26
C ASN A 172 13.39 -18.96 0.84
N VAL A 173 14.19 -17.97 0.47
CA VAL A 173 14.01 -16.57 0.93
C VAL A 173 12.71 -15.98 0.41
N ALA A 174 12.18 -16.51 -0.70
CA ALA A 174 10.91 -16.09 -1.27
C ALA A 174 9.73 -16.23 -0.29
N LEU A 175 9.78 -17.25 0.59
CA LEU A 175 8.74 -17.51 1.60
C LEU A 175 9.18 -17.13 3.02
N CYS A 176 10.39 -16.61 3.19
CA CYS A 176 10.96 -16.32 4.50
C CYS A 176 10.20 -15.19 5.19
N ILE A 177 9.45 -15.55 6.23
CA ILE A 177 8.71 -14.62 7.10
C ILE A 177 9.52 -14.34 8.38
N LYS A 178 10.55 -15.16 8.65
CA LYS A 178 11.46 -14.99 9.79
C LYS A 178 12.80 -14.45 9.31
N SER A 179 13.23 -13.37 9.93
CA SER A 179 14.61 -12.85 9.83
C SER A 179 15.53 -13.69 10.70
#